data_64cbdae98a22f9a5c628248c8f9867a4
#
_entry.id   64cbdae98a22f9a5c628248c8f9867a4
#
_cell.length_a   1.000
_cell.length_b   1.000
_cell.length_c   1.000
_cell.angle_alpha   90.00
_cell.angle_beta   90.00
_cell.angle_gamma   90.00
#
_symmetry.space_group_name_H-M   'P 1'
#
loop_
_entity.id
_entity.type
_entity.pdbx_description
1 polymer ?
#
loop_
_entity_poly.entity_id
_entity_poly.type
_entity_poly.pdbx_seq_one_letter_code
_entity_poly.pdbx_strand_id
1 'polypeptide(L)'
;MTEQQIQKKIITYLEKEGCYVVKVMSASKSGVPDILGCYEGVFFGIEVKTPTTSNNVSKLQEYNLDKIIESGGHSLVAWNVEQVEEFLGGLLI
;
A
#
# COMPACT_ATOMS: atom_id res chain seq x y z
N MET A 1 4.37 -11.68 -12.81
CA MET A 1 3.24 -11.77 -11.88
C MET A 1 2.26 -10.63 -12.16
N THR A 2 0.97 -10.90 -11.99
CA THR A 2 -0.06 -9.85 -12.11
C THR A 2 -0.07 -8.99 -10.85
N GLU A 3 -0.71 -7.83 -10.94
CA GLU A 3 -0.91 -6.97 -9.76
C GLU A 3 -1.64 -7.71 -8.65
N GLN A 4 -2.65 -8.51 -9.00
CA GLN A 4 -3.41 -9.27 -8.03
C GLN A 4 -2.56 -10.31 -7.30
N GLN A 5 -1.64 -10.96 -7.99
CA GLN A 5 -0.72 -11.92 -7.38
C GLN A 5 0.25 -11.21 -6.43
N ILE A 6 0.72 -10.03 -6.82
CA ILE A 6 1.61 -9.22 -5.97
C ILE A 6 0.83 -8.73 -4.74
N GLN A 7 -0.39 -8.24 -4.91
CA GLN A 7 -1.25 -7.81 -3.81
C GLN A 7 -1.42 -8.94 -2.78
N LYS A 8 -1.72 -10.14 -3.26
CA LYS A 8 -1.93 -11.29 -2.38
C LYS A 8 -0.69 -11.60 -1.53
N LYS A 9 0.48 -11.57 -2.15
CA LYS A 9 1.74 -11.80 -1.43
C LYS A 9 2.01 -10.72 -0.39
N ILE A 10 1.75 -9.47 -0.74
CA ILE A 10 1.92 -8.34 0.17
C ILE A 10 0.98 -8.47 1.37
N ILE A 11 -0.29 -8.75 1.12
CA ILE A 11 -1.28 -8.91 2.20
C ILE A 11 -0.89 -10.05 3.12
N THR A 12 -0.49 -11.18 2.57
CA THR A 12 -0.05 -12.34 3.35
C THR A 12 1.12 -11.97 4.26
N TYR A 13 2.11 -11.26 3.72
CA TYR A 13 3.24 -10.80 4.49
C TYR A 13 2.82 -9.86 5.62
N LEU A 14 1.99 -8.84 5.31
CA LEU A 14 1.56 -7.86 6.29
C LEU A 14 0.75 -8.49 7.43
N GLU A 15 -0.15 -9.42 7.11
CA GLU A 15 -0.92 -10.13 8.13
C GLU A 15 -0.02 -10.96 9.03
N LYS A 16 0.98 -11.60 8.46
CA LYS A 16 1.96 -12.39 9.21
C LYS A 16 2.76 -11.51 10.18
N GLU A 17 3.00 -10.26 9.81
CA GLU A 17 3.72 -9.30 10.65
C GLU A 17 2.83 -8.62 11.69
N GLY A 18 1.56 -8.98 11.77
CA GLY A 18 0.65 -8.47 12.78
C GLY A 18 -0.12 -7.21 12.39
N CYS A 19 -0.11 -6.86 11.10
CA CYS A 19 -0.87 -5.70 10.63
C CYS A 19 -2.36 -6.03 10.51
N TYR A 20 -3.21 -5.05 10.79
CA TYR A 20 -4.58 -5.09 10.31
C TYR A 20 -4.57 -4.59 8.86
N VAL A 21 -5.09 -5.37 7.93
CA VAL A 21 -4.96 -5.07 6.49
C VAL A 21 -6.27 -5.38 5.78
N VAL A 22 -6.66 -4.48 4.87
CA VAL A 22 -7.80 -4.75 3.98
C VAL A 22 -7.37 -4.52 2.53
N LYS A 23 -7.89 -5.36 1.64
CA LYS A 23 -7.83 -5.13 0.19
C LYS A 23 -9.02 -4.27 -0.17
N VAL A 24 -8.77 -3.12 -0.79
CA VAL A 24 -9.84 -2.21 -1.18
C VAL A 24 -10.47 -2.73 -2.48
N MET A 25 -11.72 -3.16 -2.40
CA MET A 25 -12.47 -3.65 -3.56
C MET A 25 -13.25 -2.51 -4.22
N SER A 26 -13.78 -1.59 -3.39
CA SER A 26 -14.44 -0.38 -3.87
C SER A 26 -14.36 0.67 -2.76
N ALA A 27 -14.50 1.93 -3.13
CA ALA A 27 -14.43 3.03 -2.19
C ALA A 27 -15.35 4.17 -2.64
N SER A 28 -15.64 5.08 -1.72
CA SER A 28 -16.49 6.24 -1.99
C SER A 28 -15.83 7.29 -2.89
N LYS A 29 -14.54 7.13 -3.16
CA LYS A 29 -13.79 8.02 -4.06
C LYS A 29 -12.83 7.19 -4.90
N SER A 30 -12.44 7.75 -6.05
CA SER A 30 -11.51 7.08 -6.96
C SER A 30 -10.06 7.31 -6.55
N GLY A 31 -9.18 6.38 -6.93
CA GLY A 31 -7.74 6.52 -6.70
C GLY A 31 -7.26 6.11 -5.33
N VAL A 32 -8.13 5.52 -4.52
CA VAL A 32 -7.76 4.98 -3.20
C VAL A 32 -6.75 3.85 -3.40
N PRO A 33 -5.69 3.75 -2.58
CA PRO A 33 -4.71 2.66 -2.70
C PRO A 33 -5.35 1.29 -2.61
N ASP A 34 -4.74 0.30 -3.26
CA ASP A 34 -5.24 -1.08 -3.30
C ASP A 34 -5.32 -1.73 -1.93
N ILE A 35 -4.42 -1.35 -1.03
CA ILE A 35 -4.30 -1.92 0.30
C ILE A 35 -4.26 -0.78 1.32
N LEU A 36 -5.10 -0.91 2.36
CA LEU A 36 -5.05 -0.01 3.52
C LEU A 36 -4.80 -0.85 4.75
N GLY A 37 -4.05 -0.33 5.69
CA GLY A 37 -3.73 -1.07 6.89
C GLY A 37 -3.23 -0.22 8.04
N CYS A 38 -2.99 -0.92 9.14
CA CYS A 38 -2.48 -0.30 10.36
C CYS A 38 -1.46 -1.24 10.99
N TYR A 39 -0.33 -0.68 11.41
CA TYR A 39 0.73 -1.43 12.10
C TYR A 39 1.17 -0.65 13.33
N GLU A 40 0.95 -1.22 14.50
CA GLU A 40 1.34 -0.58 15.78
C GLU A 40 0.80 0.85 15.88
N GLY A 41 -0.45 1.05 15.47
CA GLY A 41 -1.10 2.36 15.52
C GLY A 41 -0.78 3.28 14.34
N VAL A 42 0.09 2.86 13.42
CA VAL A 42 0.48 3.67 12.25
C VAL A 42 -0.34 3.25 11.04
N PHE A 43 -1.10 4.18 10.49
CA PHE A 43 -1.91 3.95 9.30
C PHE A 43 -1.06 4.00 8.03
N PHE A 44 -1.32 3.11 7.08
CA PHE A 44 -0.64 3.15 5.79
C PHE A 44 -1.55 2.76 4.63
N GLY A 45 -1.17 3.21 3.43
CA GLY A 45 -1.80 2.80 2.18
C GLY A 45 -0.74 2.36 1.19
N ILE A 46 -1.01 1.30 0.45
CA ILE A 46 -0.08 0.77 -0.55
C ILE A 46 -0.80 0.63 -1.89
N GLU A 47 -0.27 1.31 -2.90
CA GLU A 47 -0.70 1.16 -4.28
C GLU A 47 0.19 0.09 -4.91
N VAL A 48 -0.43 -0.96 -5.47
CA VAL A 48 0.32 -2.09 -6.03
C VAL A 48 0.39 -1.96 -7.54
N LYS A 49 1.59 -2.09 -8.08
CA LYS A 49 1.88 -2.11 -9.51
C LYS A 49 2.67 -3.38 -9.84
N THR A 50 2.92 -3.60 -11.13
CA THR A 50 3.90 -4.60 -11.56
C THR A 50 5.21 -3.87 -11.85
N PRO A 51 6.34 -4.60 -12.01
CA PRO A 51 7.60 -3.94 -12.40
C PRO A 51 7.47 -3.14 -13.71
N THR A 52 6.65 -3.59 -14.64
CA THR A 52 6.45 -2.89 -15.92
C THR A 52 5.49 -1.72 -15.82
N THR A 53 4.63 -1.67 -14.80
CA THR A 53 3.65 -0.60 -14.61
C THR A 53 4.01 0.33 -13.44
N SER A 54 5.18 0.17 -12.87
CA SER A 54 5.60 0.90 -11.66
C SER A 54 5.56 2.42 -11.81
N ASN A 55 5.71 2.93 -13.05
CA ASN A 55 5.66 4.36 -13.33
C ASN A 55 4.26 4.85 -13.71
N ASN A 56 3.27 3.95 -13.75
CA ASN A 56 1.92 4.27 -14.20
C ASN A 56 0.98 4.64 -13.04
N VAL A 57 1.47 5.44 -12.11
CA VAL A 57 0.64 5.97 -11.02
C VAL A 57 -0.15 7.14 -11.57
N SER A 58 -1.49 7.06 -11.52
CA SER A 58 -2.33 8.14 -12.02
C SER A 58 -2.26 9.34 -11.07
N LYS A 59 -2.65 10.51 -11.58
CA LYS A 59 -2.67 11.73 -10.75
C LYS A 59 -3.61 11.58 -9.55
N LEU A 60 -4.73 10.88 -9.74
CA LEU A 60 -5.69 10.67 -8.66
C LEU A 60 -5.17 9.70 -7.61
N GLN A 61 -4.45 8.66 -8.02
CA GLN A 61 -3.75 7.75 -7.11
C GLN A 61 -2.69 8.51 -6.31
N GLU A 62 -1.89 9.31 -7.00
CA GLU A 62 -0.85 10.12 -6.37
C GLU A 62 -1.45 11.10 -5.36
N TYR A 63 -2.56 11.74 -5.71
CA TYR A 63 -3.28 12.64 -4.80
C TYR A 63 -3.68 11.91 -3.52
N ASN A 64 -4.24 10.70 -3.63
CA ASN A 64 -4.65 9.94 -2.44
C ASN A 64 -3.47 9.50 -1.59
N LEU A 65 -2.37 9.07 -2.21
CA LEU A 65 -1.16 8.72 -1.48
C LEU A 65 -0.63 9.92 -0.68
N ASP A 66 -0.62 11.09 -1.31
CA ASP A 66 -0.17 12.33 -0.66
C ASP A 66 -1.08 12.73 0.49
N LYS A 67 -2.40 12.58 0.32
CA LYS A 67 -3.37 12.92 1.38
C LYS A 67 -3.19 12.03 2.61
N ILE A 68 -2.85 10.78 2.43
CA ILE A 68 -2.55 9.88 3.55
C ILE A 68 -1.35 10.41 4.33
N ILE A 69 -0.28 10.82 3.63
CA ILE A 69 0.91 11.36 4.26
C ILE A 69 0.60 12.67 4.98
N GLU A 70 -0.13 13.59 4.32
CA GLU A 70 -0.52 14.87 4.92
C GLU A 70 -1.36 14.69 6.17
N SER A 71 -2.11 13.60 6.26
CA SER A 71 -2.99 13.30 7.39
C SER A 71 -2.26 12.56 8.52
N GLY A 72 -0.97 12.32 8.38
CA GLY A 72 -0.15 11.68 9.40
C GLY A 72 0.09 10.18 9.21
N GLY A 73 -0.43 9.61 8.13
CA GLY A 73 -0.17 8.21 7.78
C GLY A 73 1.04 8.09 6.86
N HIS A 74 1.22 6.90 6.30
CA HIS A 74 2.32 6.62 5.36
C HIS A 74 1.77 5.97 4.12
N SER A 75 2.44 6.13 2.98
CA SER A 75 2.00 5.52 1.73
C SER A 75 3.19 5.05 0.91
N LEU A 76 2.93 4.07 0.04
CA LEU A 76 3.96 3.43 -0.77
C LEU A 76 3.34 2.96 -2.09
N VAL A 77 4.11 3.08 -3.15
CA VAL A 77 3.85 2.36 -4.40
C VAL A 77 4.80 1.17 -4.41
N ALA A 78 4.27 -0.05 -4.50
CA ALA A 78 5.08 -1.25 -4.41
C ALA A 78 4.79 -2.19 -5.57
N TRP A 79 5.83 -2.88 -6.05
CA TRP A 79 5.71 -3.92 -7.07
C TRP A 79 6.42 -5.22 -6.67
N ASN A 80 6.81 -5.33 -5.40
CA ASN A 80 7.30 -6.58 -4.81
C ASN A 80 7.18 -6.53 -3.29
N VAL A 81 7.30 -7.68 -2.65
CA VAL A 81 7.19 -7.80 -1.19
C VAL A 81 8.37 -7.16 -0.47
N GLU A 82 9.56 -7.22 -1.05
CA GLU A 82 10.78 -6.69 -0.43
C GLU A 82 10.67 -5.19 -0.15
N GLN A 83 10.01 -4.44 -1.04
CA GLN A 83 9.76 -3.02 -0.81
C GLN A 83 8.87 -2.79 0.40
N VAL A 84 7.88 -3.67 0.59
CA VAL A 84 6.96 -3.58 1.73
C VAL A 84 7.65 -3.95 3.03
N GLU A 85 8.54 -4.93 3.02
CA GLU A 85 9.36 -5.29 4.18
C GLU A 85 10.18 -4.10 4.65
N GLU A 86 10.87 -3.43 3.73
CA GLU A 86 11.67 -2.25 4.03
C GLU A 86 10.81 -1.10 4.55
N PHE A 87 9.66 -0.88 3.90
CA PHE A 87 8.71 0.15 4.30
C PHE A 87 8.21 -0.08 5.73
N LEU A 88 7.78 -1.30 6.03
CA LEU A 88 7.25 -1.64 7.35
C LEU A 88 8.32 -1.47 8.44
N GLY A 89 9.55 -1.87 8.13
CA GLY A 89 10.67 -1.72 9.07
C GLY A 89 10.96 -0.27 9.43
N GLY A 90 10.60 0.68 8.57
CA GLY A 90 10.81 2.10 8.81
C GLY A 90 9.65 2.83 9.49
N LEU A 91 8.50 2.19 9.63
CA LEU A 91 7.30 2.89 10.11
C LEU A 91 7.37 3.32 11.58
N LEU A 92 8.13 2.60 12.40
CA LEU A 92 8.18 2.84 13.85
C LEU A 92 9.46 3.55 14.30
N ILE A 93 10.26 4.03 13.37
CA ILE A 93 11.51 4.71 13.69
C ILE A 93 11.28 6.19 13.90
#